data_b1f03a5c10d9eee53b847ae7032f9827
#
_entry.id   b1f03a5c10d9eee53b847ae7032f9827
#
_cell.length_a   1.000
_cell.length_b   1.000
_cell.length_c   1.000
_cell.angle_alpha   90.00
_cell.angle_beta   90.00
_cell.angle_gamma   90.00
#
_symmetry.space_group_name_H-M   'P 1'
#
loop_
_entity.id
_entity.type
_entity.pdbx_description
1 polymer ?
#
loop_
_entity_poly.entity_id
_entity_poly.type
_entity_poly.pdbx_seq_one_letter_code
_entity_poly.pdbx_strand_id
1 'polypeptide(L)'
;KELGGSSFEAIQNIIKDPAIRNIGLYVILFTMLMTTSWMISLGIVEEWSKDPCERTGFFARIEQIVTPLTLLMQLFLASYILRRVGSLAVLSIYGVLFAIAFMAYAFYPTITTVMMVVISLRIFEYGLNKPTRESIYTKLKQQDRYKSTVFIDTFLARSGDVIGGWFVSCLLYTSPSP
;
A
#
# COMPACT_ATOMS: atom_id res chain seq x y z
N LYS A 1 -20.07 -20.79 -20.65
CA LYS A 1 -20.69 -19.85 -19.69
C LYS A 1 -19.96 -18.52 -19.84
N GLU A 2 -20.69 -17.52 -20.34
CA GLU A 2 -20.14 -16.20 -20.66
C GLU A 2 -19.64 -15.52 -19.39
N LEU A 3 -18.37 -15.13 -19.36
CA LEU A 3 -17.73 -14.29 -18.35
C LEU A 3 -18.12 -12.80 -18.51
N GLY A 4 -19.26 -12.53 -19.14
CA GLY A 4 -19.79 -11.22 -19.43
C GLY A 4 -20.76 -10.75 -18.35
N GLY A 5 -20.30 -9.93 -17.44
CA GLY A 5 -21.12 -9.18 -16.49
C GLY A 5 -20.75 -7.71 -16.54
N SER A 6 -21.74 -6.84 -16.46
CA SER A 6 -21.58 -5.38 -16.44
C SER A 6 -20.69 -4.94 -15.27
N SER A 7 -19.88 -3.89 -15.46
CA SER A 7 -19.13 -3.23 -14.38
C SER A 7 -20.03 -2.81 -13.20
N PHE A 8 -21.32 -2.62 -13.46
CA PHE A 8 -22.35 -2.35 -12.46
C PHE A 8 -22.60 -3.50 -11.48
N GLU A 9 -22.43 -4.76 -11.91
CA GLU A 9 -22.56 -5.92 -11.01
C GLU A 9 -21.43 -5.98 -9.98
N ALA A 10 -20.21 -5.55 -10.35
CA ALA A 10 -19.09 -5.46 -9.41
C ALA A 10 -19.39 -4.46 -8.28
N ILE A 11 -19.97 -3.31 -8.62
CA ILE A 11 -20.37 -2.28 -7.65
C ILE A 11 -21.49 -2.81 -6.74
N GLN A 12 -22.49 -3.49 -7.30
CA GLN A 12 -23.59 -4.08 -6.51
C GLN A 12 -23.07 -5.16 -5.55
N ASN A 13 -22.12 -5.98 -5.97
CA ASN A 13 -21.52 -7.01 -5.12
C ASN A 13 -20.73 -6.41 -3.97
N ILE A 14 -20.00 -5.30 -4.19
CA ILE A 14 -19.28 -4.58 -3.14
C ILE A 14 -20.25 -4.02 -2.09
N ILE A 15 -21.39 -3.50 -2.51
CA ILE A 15 -22.39 -2.93 -1.60
C ILE A 15 -23.09 -4.05 -0.81
N LYS A 16 -23.39 -5.19 -1.42
CA LYS A 16 -24.17 -6.28 -0.85
C LYS A 16 -23.36 -7.20 0.07
N ASP A 17 -22.08 -7.47 -0.28
CA ASP A 17 -21.23 -8.37 0.51
C ASP A 17 -20.33 -7.55 1.45
N PRO A 18 -20.56 -7.63 2.78
CA PRO A 18 -19.76 -6.90 3.75
C PRO A 18 -18.28 -7.28 3.73
N ALA A 19 -17.91 -8.50 3.33
CA ALA A 19 -16.52 -8.91 3.24
C ALA A 19 -15.82 -8.18 2.08
N ILE A 20 -16.47 -8.10 0.91
CA ILE A 20 -15.93 -7.40 -0.27
C ILE A 20 -15.84 -5.89 0.01
N ARG A 21 -16.86 -5.33 0.67
CA ARG A 21 -16.87 -3.91 1.06
C ARG A 21 -15.74 -3.56 2.01
N ASN A 22 -15.51 -4.37 3.04
CA ASN A 22 -14.44 -4.13 4.02
C ASN A 22 -13.04 -4.23 3.38
N ILE A 23 -12.83 -5.17 2.46
CA ILE A 23 -11.57 -5.26 1.69
C ILE A 23 -11.42 -4.03 0.80
N GLY A 24 -12.48 -3.60 0.11
CA GLY A 24 -12.45 -2.40 -0.72
C GLY A 24 -12.09 -1.15 0.07
N LEU A 25 -12.71 -0.96 1.24
CA LEU A 25 -12.38 0.16 2.14
C LEU A 25 -10.94 0.08 2.64
N TYR A 26 -10.49 -1.11 3.03
CA TYR A 26 -9.09 -1.32 3.40
C TYR A 26 -8.13 -0.92 2.28
N VAL A 27 -8.40 -1.32 1.03
CA VAL A 27 -7.53 -1.00 -0.11
C VAL A 27 -7.48 0.51 -0.37
N ILE A 28 -8.61 1.21 -0.30
CA ILE A 28 -8.64 2.68 -0.45
C ILE A 28 -7.77 3.35 0.63
N LEU A 29 -7.98 3.01 1.90
CA LEU A 29 -7.22 3.59 3.01
C LEU A 29 -5.74 3.25 2.91
N PHE A 30 -5.42 2.01 2.57
CA PHE A 30 -4.06 1.54 2.39
C PHE A 30 -3.33 2.29 1.29
N THR A 31 -3.92 2.41 0.09
CA THR A 31 -3.29 3.12 -1.04
C THR A 31 -3.18 4.61 -0.78
N MET A 32 -4.18 5.22 -0.14
CA MET A 32 -4.12 6.60 0.31
C MET A 32 -2.92 6.85 1.24
N LEU A 33 -2.73 6.02 2.27
CA LEU A 33 -1.61 6.13 3.21
C LEU A 33 -0.26 5.87 2.53
N MET A 34 -0.22 4.91 1.60
CA MET A 34 0.98 4.57 0.84
C MET A 34 1.42 5.75 -0.04
N THR A 35 0.49 6.35 -0.78
CA THR A 35 0.75 7.53 -1.62
C THR A 35 1.16 8.73 -0.78
N THR A 36 0.50 8.96 0.37
CA THR A 36 0.88 10.02 1.30
C THR A 36 2.31 9.82 1.81
N SER A 37 2.66 8.62 2.26
CA SER A 37 4.02 8.28 2.72
C SER A 37 5.06 8.46 1.61
N TRP A 38 4.72 8.07 0.38
CA TRP A 38 5.58 8.24 -0.79
C TRP A 38 5.84 9.70 -1.11
N MET A 39 4.81 10.55 -1.12
CA MET A 39 4.92 11.99 -1.37
C MET A 39 5.80 12.69 -0.32
N ILE A 40 5.63 12.34 0.97
CA ILE A 40 6.50 12.86 2.05
C ILE A 40 7.94 12.43 1.82
N SER A 41 8.18 11.16 1.45
CA SER A 41 9.51 10.66 1.14
C SER A 41 10.17 11.43 0.00
N LEU A 42 9.43 11.72 -1.07
CA LEU A 42 9.93 12.49 -2.20
C LEU A 42 10.33 13.91 -1.78
N GLY A 43 9.52 14.58 -0.95
CA GLY A 43 9.84 15.91 -0.42
C GLY A 43 11.15 15.92 0.36
N ILE A 44 11.34 14.99 1.29
CA ILE A 44 12.57 14.89 2.08
C ILE A 44 13.80 14.60 1.19
N VAL A 45 13.65 13.71 0.20
CA VAL A 45 14.75 13.39 -0.74
C VAL A 45 15.08 14.60 -1.64
N GLU A 46 14.09 15.40 -2.01
CA GLU A 46 14.31 16.62 -2.79
C GLU A 46 15.02 17.73 -2.00
N GLU A 47 14.76 17.81 -0.72
CA GLU A 47 15.50 18.72 0.18
C GLU A 47 16.95 18.25 0.41
N TRP A 48 17.16 16.92 0.51
CA TRP A 48 18.48 16.34 0.73
C TRP A 48 19.43 16.55 -0.45
N SER A 49 18.98 16.38 -1.69
CA SER A 49 19.80 16.60 -2.89
C SER A 49 19.01 17.22 -4.02
N LYS A 50 19.62 18.22 -4.68
CA LYS A 50 19.08 18.83 -5.91
C LYS A 50 19.52 18.11 -7.18
N ASP A 51 20.47 17.18 -7.09
CA ASP A 51 20.93 16.39 -8.23
C ASP A 51 19.98 15.22 -8.52
N PRO A 52 19.37 15.18 -9.73
CA PRO A 52 18.51 14.07 -10.13
C PRO A 52 19.21 12.70 -10.14
N CYS A 53 20.51 12.65 -10.44
CA CYS A 53 21.28 11.41 -10.46
C CYS A 53 21.44 10.83 -9.05
N GLU A 54 21.72 11.67 -8.05
CA GLU A 54 21.81 11.21 -6.67
C GLU A 54 20.48 10.69 -6.15
N ARG A 55 19.36 11.38 -6.45
CA ARG A 55 18.01 10.94 -6.06
C ARG A 55 17.65 9.60 -6.69
N THR A 56 17.92 9.44 -7.98
CA THR A 56 17.69 8.17 -8.68
C THR A 56 18.55 7.06 -8.10
N GLY A 57 19.83 7.33 -7.85
CA GLY A 57 20.75 6.39 -7.22
C GLY A 57 20.30 5.97 -5.81
N PHE A 58 19.75 6.88 -5.02
CA PHE A 58 19.18 6.58 -3.71
C PHE A 58 18.03 5.58 -3.80
N PHE A 59 17.04 5.82 -4.66
CA PHE A 59 15.93 4.90 -4.84
C PHE A 59 16.36 3.55 -5.44
N ALA A 60 17.33 3.55 -6.36
CA ALA A 60 17.89 2.32 -6.90
C ALA A 60 18.54 1.44 -5.82
N ARG A 61 19.25 2.04 -4.85
CA ARG A 61 19.81 1.30 -3.69
C ARG A 61 18.71 0.70 -2.81
N ILE A 62 17.62 1.45 -2.58
CA ILE A 62 16.45 0.92 -1.85
C ILE A 62 15.90 -0.32 -2.56
N GLU A 63 15.70 -0.27 -3.88
CA GLU A 63 15.18 -1.41 -4.64
C GLU A 63 16.12 -2.63 -4.61
N GLN A 64 17.43 -2.42 -4.64
CA GLN A 64 18.42 -3.50 -4.51
C GLN A 64 18.31 -4.22 -3.16
N ILE A 65 17.87 -3.55 -2.11
CA ILE A 65 17.65 -4.15 -0.78
C ILE A 65 16.25 -4.78 -0.70
N VAL A 66 15.23 -4.06 -1.15
CA VAL A 66 13.82 -4.48 -1.05
C VAL A 66 13.55 -5.75 -1.84
N THR A 67 14.07 -5.85 -3.06
CA THR A 67 13.75 -6.96 -3.96
C THR A 67 14.17 -8.33 -3.39
N PRO A 68 15.43 -8.57 -2.97
CA PRO A 68 15.82 -9.85 -2.40
C PRO A 68 15.15 -10.14 -1.05
N LEU A 69 14.97 -9.13 -0.20
CA LEU A 69 14.32 -9.32 1.10
C LEU A 69 12.84 -9.67 0.94
N THR A 70 12.16 -9.05 -0.02
CA THR A 70 10.77 -9.38 -0.36
C THR A 70 10.65 -10.81 -0.86
N LEU A 71 11.56 -11.24 -1.72
CA LEU A 71 11.59 -12.62 -2.22
C LEU A 71 11.76 -13.63 -1.07
N LEU A 72 12.71 -13.39 -0.19
CA LEU A 72 12.92 -14.23 1.00
C LEU A 72 11.69 -14.26 1.91
N MET A 73 11.06 -13.10 2.13
CA MET A 73 9.83 -12.99 2.90
C MET A 73 8.71 -13.83 2.29
N GLN A 74 8.50 -13.74 0.98
CA GLN A 74 7.45 -14.49 0.28
C GLN A 74 7.69 -16.00 0.31
N LEU A 75 8.92 -16.44 0.08
CA LEU A 75 9.23 -17.87 0.02
C LEU A 75 9.16 -18.57 1.39
N PHE A 76 9.65 -17.92 2.43
CA PHE A 76 9.84 -18.58 3.73
C PHE A 76 8.87 -18.12 4.82
N LEU A 77 8.60 -16.82 4.92
CA LEU A 77 7.87 -16.24 6.03
C LEU A 77 6.37 -16.04 5.76
N ALA A 78 5.96 -15.69 4.55
CA ALA A 78 4.58 -15.32 4.27
C ALA A 78 3.59 -16.44 4.65
N SER A 79 3.84 -17.66 4.21
CA SER A 79 2.98 -18.82 4.52
C SER A 79 2.96 -19.14 6.01
N TYR A 80 4.11 -19.03 6.68
CA TYR A 80 4.22 -19.31 8.12
C TYR A 80 3.46 -18.26 8.94
N ILE A 81 3.66 -16.98 8.64
CA ILE A 81 3.00 -15.87 9.33
C ILE A 81 1.49 -15.91 9.13
N LEU A 82 1.01 -16.11 7.89
CA LEU A 82 -0.41 -16.20 7.61
C LEU A 82 -1.09 -17.33 8.36
N ARG A 83 -0.43 -18.48 8.50
CA ARG A 83 -0.98 -19.64 9.23
C ARG A 83 -1.02 -19.42 10.74
N ARG A 84 -0.04 -18.72 11.31
CA ARG A 84 0.07 -18.51 12.76
C ARG A 84 -0.72 -17.32 13.25
N VAL A 85 -0.65 -16.22 12.54
CA VAL A 85 -1.17 -14.91 12.96
C VAL A 85 -2.55 -14.63 12.37
N GLY A 86 -2.81 -15.15 11.18
CA GLY A 86 -4.07 -14.96 10.47
C GLY A 86 -4.11 -13.67 9.65
N SER A 87 -4.99 -13.67 8.64
CA SER A 87 -5.06 -12.58 7.64
C SER A 87 -5.43 -11.23 8.24
N LEU A 88 -6.39 -11.18 9.18
CA LEU A 88 -6.84 -9.92 9.77
C LEU A 88 -5.74 -9.25 10.61
N ALA A 89 -5.00 -10.04 11.38
CA ALA A 89 -3.93 -9.52 12.22
C ALA A 89 -2.77 -8.98 11.36
N VAL A 90 -2.43 -9.65 10.25
CA VAL A 90 -1.41 -9.14 9.29
C VAL A 90 -1.81 -7.78 8.72
N LEU A 91 -3.09 -7.62 8.31
CA LEU A 91 -3.59 -6.35 7.81
C LEU A 91 -3.56 -5.25 8.90
N SER A 92 -3.86 -5.59 10.16
CA SER A 92 -3.80 -4.65 11.28
C SER A 92 -2.36 -4.23 11.62
N ILE A 93 -1.41 -5.15 11.60
CA ILE A 93 0.03 -4.86 11.80
C ILE A 93 0.50 -3.83 10.78
N TYR A 94 0.02 -3.91 9.55
CA TYR A 94 0.39 -2.95 8.52
C TYR A 94 -0.09 -1.53 8.84
N GLY A 95 -1.27 -1.37 9.42
CA GLY A 95 -1.76 -0.08 9.93
C GLY A 95 -0.86 0.51 11.02
N VAL A 96 -0.36 -0.33 11.93
CA VAL A 96 0.61 0.09 12.97
C VAL A 96 1.94 0.51 12.35
N LEU A 97 2.41 -0.18 11.32
CA LEU A 97 3.62 0.21 10.59
C LEU A 97 3.49 1.60 9.95
N PHE A 98 2.33 1.95 9.38
CA PHE A 98 2.10 3.30 8.89
C PHE A 98 2.14 4.35 10.00
N ALA A 99 1.52 4.07 11.15
CA ALA A 99 1.57 4.99 12.28
C ALA A 99 3.01 5.25 12.73
N ILE A 100 3.83 4.21 12.82
CA ILE A 100 5.26 4.33 13.15
C ILE A 100 6.00 5.12 12.06
N ALA A 101 5.73 4.86 10.78
CA ALA A 101 6.34 5.55 9.65
C ALA A 101 6.05 7.05 9.68
N PHE A 102 4.78 7.44 9.89
CA PHE A 102 4.42 8.86 9.97
C PHE A 102 4.99 9.55 11.20
N MET A 103 5.06 8.87 12.35
CA MET A 103 5.77 9.40 13.52
C MET A 103 7.26 9.59 13.24
N ALA A 104 7.90 8.62 12.57
CA ALA A 104 9.31 8.74 12.20
C ALA A 104 9.56 9.95 11.28
N TYR A 105 8.71 10.18 10.30
CA TYR A 105 8.80 11.36 9.43
C TYR A 105 8.57 12.67 10.19
N ALA A 106 7.64 12.69 11.14
CA ALA A 106 7.33 13.89 11.91
C ALA A 106 8.46 14.31 12.86
N PHE A 107 9.13 13.33 13.50
CA PHE A 107 10.18 13.61 14.48
C PHE A 107 11.58 13.67 13.88
N TYR A 108 11.84 12.90 12.83
CA TYR A 108 13.17 12.74 12.23
C TYR A 108 13.09 12.73 10.70
N PRO A 109 12.81 13.87 10.03
CA PRO A 109 12.72 13.94 8.57
C PRO A 109 14.10 13.89 7.91
N THR A 110 14.76 12.74 7.96
CA THR A 110 16.12 12.55 7.43
C THR A 110 16.12 11.53 6.29
N ILE A 111 17.14 11.58 5.44
CA ILE A 111 17.32 10.62 4.35
C ILE A 111 17.41 9.17 4.86
N THR A 112 18.00 8.96 6.04
CA THR A 112 18.08 7.65 6.68
C THR A 112 16.70 7.15 7.09
N THR A 113 15.86 8.04 7.64
CA THR A 113 14.46 7.70 8.00
C THR A 113 13.67 7.32 6.76
N VAL A 114 13.81 8.07 5.65
CA VAL A 114 13.17 7.71 4.38
C VAL A 114 13.59 6.31 3.94
N MET A 115 14.89 6.03 3.96
CA MET A 115 15.43 4.72 3.57
C MET A 115 14.81 3.59 4.40
N MET A 116 14.80 3.73 5.73
CA MET A 116 14.25 2.72 6.65
C MET A 116 12.75 2.52 6.47
N VAL A 117 11.98 3.61 6.37
CA VAL A 117 10.53 3.57 6.21
C VAL A 117 10.15 2.95 4.86
N VAL A 118 10.75 3.42 3.76
CA VAL A 118 10.41 2.91 2.43
C VAL A 118 10.77 1.43 2.30
N ILE A 119 11.95 1.00 2.78
CA ILE A 119 12.34 -0.41 2.78
C ILE A 119 11.33 -1.24 3.60
N SER A 120 11.01 -0.82 4.81
CA SER A 120 10.09 -1.55 5.69
C SER A 120 8.69 -1.68 5.07
N LEU A 121 8.09 -0.56 4.65
CA LEU A 121 6.75 -0.56 4.08
C LEU A 121 6.66 -1.43 2.82
N ARG A 122 7.65 -1.36 1.93
CA ARG A 122 7.67 -2.16 0.70
C ARG A 122 7.87 -3.65 0.93
N ILE A 123 8.78 -4.03 1.84
CA ILE A 123 8.97 -5.46 2.18
C ILE A 123 7.68 -6.04 2.75
N PHE A 124 7.01 -5.34 3.66
CA PHE A 124 5.76 -5.79 4.23
C PHE A 124 4.61 -5.78 3.21
N GLU A 125 4.56 -4.80 2.32
CA GLU A 125 3.55 -4.73 1.27
C GLU A 125 3.63 -5.94 0.34
N TYR A 126 4.75 -6.10 -0.33
CA TYR A 126 4.93 -7.17 -1.30
C TYR A 126 5.09 -8.54 -0.64
N GLY A 127 5.74 -8.59 0.52
CA GLY A 127 6.02 -9.84 1.24
C GLY A 127 4.82 -10.42 1.98
N LEU A 128 3.95 -9.59 2.56
CA LEU A 128 2.85 -10.03 3.42
C LEU A 128 1.48 -9.50 3.01
N ASN A 129 1.34 -8.18 2.78
CA ASN A 129 0.04 -7.56 2.56
C ASN A 129 -0.62 -8.06 1.26
N LYS A 130 0.13 -8.07 0.16
CA LYS A 130 -0.37 -8.54 -1.14
C LYS A 130 -0.79 -10.02 -1.11
N PRO A 131 0.05 -10.98 -0.66
CA PRO A 131 -0.36 -12.38 -0.52
C PRO A 131 -1.55 -12.58 0.42
N THR A 132 -1.65 -11.78 1.49
CA THR A 132 -2.77 -11.83 2.43
C THR A 132 -4.08 -11.43 1.76
N ARG A 133 -4.09 -10.34 1.01
CA ARG A 133 -5.27 -9.90 0.24
C ARG A 133 -5.69 -10.95 -0.79
N GLU A 134 -4.73 -11.50 -1.53
CA GLU A 134 -5.00 -12.59 -2.49
C GLU A 134 -5.61 -13.81 -1.81
N SER A 135 -5.11 -14.21 -0.63
CA SER A 135 -5.67 -15.30 0.17
C SER A 135 -7.12 -15.01 0.61
N ILE A 136 -7.48 -13.77 0.91
CA ILE A 136 -8.86 -13.41 1.25
C ILE A 136 -9.76 -13.48 0.01
N TYR A 137 -9.30 -13.01 -1.13
CA TYR A 137 -10.04 -13.11 -2.39
C TYR A 137 -10.34 -14.57 -2.80
N THR A 138 -9.45 -15.52 -2.46
CA THR A 138 -9.72 -16.96 -2.75
C THR A 138 -10.91 -17.52 -1.99
N LYS A 139 -11.32 -16.91 -0.89
CA LYS A 139 -12.50 -17.32 -0.10
C LYS A 139 -13.82 -16.82 -0.66
N LEU A 140 -13.79 -15.89 -1.63
CA LEU A 140 -14.98 -15.39 -2.30
C LEU A 140 -15.51 -16.41 -3.34
N LYS A 141 -16.81 -16.34 -3.65
CA LYS A 141 -17.41 -17.16 -4.71
C LYS A 141 -16.75 -16.89 -6.05
N GLN A 142 -16.50 -17.93 -6.84
CA GLN A 142 -15.70 -17.87 -8.06
C GLN A 142 -16.18 -16.80 -9.08
N GLN A 143 -17.49 -16.59 -9.19
CA GLN A 143 -18.07 -15.61 -10.12
C GLN A 143 -17.83 -14.17 -9.66
N ASP A 144 -17.94 -13.92 -8.36
CA ASP A 144 -17.79 -12.58 -7.75
C ASP A 144 -16.33 -12.22 -7.55
N ARG A 145 -15.48 -13.23 -7.35
CA ARG A 145 -14.05 -13.08 -7.10
C ARG A 145 -13.34 -12.28 -8.19
N TYR A 146 -13.42 -12.71 -9.45
CA TYR A 146 -12.69 -12.09 -10.55
C TYR A 146 -13.11 -10.63 -10.75
N LYS A 147 -14.42 -10.36 -10.82
CA LYS A 147 -14.95 -9.02 -11.03
C LYS A 147 -14.61 -8.08 -9.89
N SER A 148 -14.81 -8.54 -8.64
CA SER A 148 -14.56 -7.73 -7.44
C SER A 148 -13.07 -7.46 -7.27
N THR A 149 -12.19 -8.43 -7.49
CA THR A 149 -10.74 -8.25 -7.36
C THR A 149 -10.22 -7.22 -8.35
N VAL A 150 -10.60 -7.36 -9.64
CA VAL A 150 -10.17 -6.39 -10.66
C VAL A 150 -10.68 -4.98 -10.35
N PHE A 151 -11.93 -4.84 -9.91
CA PHE A 151 -12.49 -3.54 -9.56
C PHE A 151 -11.78 -2.93 -8.34
N ILE A 152 -11.54 -3.72 -7.30
CA ILE A 152 -10.87 -3.26 -6.08
C ILE A 152 -9.42 -2.85 -6.38
N ASP A 153 -8.65 -3.72 -7.03
CA ASP A 153 -7.22 -3.48 -7.25
C ASP A 153 -6.95 -2.45 -8.36
N THR A 154 -7.94 -2.19 -9.25
CA THR A 154 -7.78 -1.17 -10.30
C THR A 154 -8.46 0.13 -9.91
N PHE A 155 -9.76 0.12 -9.64
CA PHE A 155 -10.53 1.34 -9.44
C PHE A 155 -10.39 1.90 -8.02
N LEU A 156 -10.62 1.06 -6.98
CA LEU A 156 -10.55 1.53 -5.61
C LEU A 156 -9.13 1.88 -5.18
N ALA A 157 -8.14 1.10 -5.62
CA ALA A 157 -6.74 1.42 -5.35
C ALA A 157 -6.33 2.77 -5.97
N ARG A 158 -6.69 3.02 -7.23
CA ARG A 158 -6.41 4.31 -7.89
C ARG A 158 -7.16 5.48 -7.25
N SER A 159 -8.39 5.25 -6.79
CA SER A 159 -9.13 6.26 -6.03
C SER A 159 -8.41 6.63 -4.73
N GLY A 160 -7.85 5.66 -4.02
CA GLY A 160 -7.03 5.90 -2.83
C GLY A 160 -5.76 6.70 -3.15
N ASP A 161 -5.06 6.38 -4.25
CA ASP A 161 -3.89 7.12 -4.71
C ASP A 161 -4.24 8.61 -4.98
N VAL A 162 -5.34 8.87 -5.68
CA VAL A 162 -5.80 10.23 -5.98
C VAL A 162 -6.15 10.99 -4.70
N ILE A 163 -6.88 10.37 -3.77
CA ILE A 163 -7.24 10.98 -2.49
C ILE A 163 -5.98 11.31 -1.67
N GLY A 164 -5.02 10.37 -1.61
CA GLY A 164 -3.75 10.57 -0.91
C GLY A 164 -2.92 11.72 -1.50
N GLY A 165 -2.80 11.78 -2.81
CA GLY A 165 -2.12 12.86 -3.51
C GLY A 165 -2.79 14.22 -3.28
N TRP A 166 -4.12 14.25 -3.33
CA TRP A 166 -4.90 15.47 -3.08
C TRP A 166 -4.76 15.96 -1.63
N PHE A 167 -4.80 15.03 -0.69
CA PHE A 167 -4.60 15.32 0.74
C PHE A 167 -3.24 15.98 1.01
N VAL A 168 -2.15 15.43 0.47
CA VAL A 168 -0.80 16.01 0.61
C VAL A 168 -0.72 17.38 -0.07
N SER A 169 -1.30 17.53 -1.26
CA SER A 169 -1.31 18.81 -1.96
C SER A 169 -2.03 19.88 -1.15
N CYS A 170 -3.20 19.57 -0.57
CA CYS A 170 -3.92 20.50 0.29
C CYS A 170 -3.10 20.89 1.52
N LEU A 171 -2.40 19.95 2.16
CA LEU A 171 -1.55 20.25 3.32
C LEU A 171 -0.38 21.16 2.96
N LEU A 172 0.26 20.96 1.81
CA LEU A 172 1.36 21.79 1.34
C LEU A 172 0.90 23.21 1.01
N TYR A 173 -0.31 23.37 0.42
CA TYR A 173 -0.87 24.69 0.13
C TYR A 173 -1.36 25.46 1.36
N THR A 174 -1.74 24.76 2.44
CA THR A 174 -2.18 25.36 3.69
C THR A 174 -1.06 25.63 4.68
N SER A 175 0.15 25.07 4.44
CA SER A 175 1.33 25.40 5.22
C SER A 175 1.82 26.78 4.82
N PRO A 176 1.91 27.77 5.79
CA PRO A 176 2.48 29.07 5.47
C PRO A 176 3.92 28.87 4.99
N SER A 177 4.20 29.37 3.79
CA SER A 177 5.55 29.47 3.25
C SER A 177 6.42 30.25 4.25
N PRO A 178 7.62 29.76 4.61
CA PRO A 178 8.55 30.51 5.44
C PRO A 178 9.04 31.78 4.72
#